data_860c6aed0054287f70e916c391ba531d
#
_entry.id   860c6aed0054287f70e916c391ba531d
#
_cell.length_a   1.000
_cell.length_b   1.000
_cell.length_c   1.000
_cell.angle_alpha   90.00
_cell.angle_beta   90.00
_cell.angle_gamma   90.00
#
_symmetry.space_group_name_H-M   'P 1'
#
loop_
_entity.id
_entity.type
_entity.pdbx_description
1 polymer ?
#
loop_
_entity_poly.entity_id
_entity_poly.type
_entity_poly.pdbx_seq_one_letter_code
_entity_poly.pdbx_strand_id
1 'polypeptide(L)'
;MSEAPDDGAVKHRPLPSVGIPLLRDEVRASRMRRLVGAVVGGLLVLGGIISAFIVPELWGLPSDAPADEDSGAAATEPPPLSELDASLDSLEEPPVEELVDATEEQELDDGEGTRVVRPFGDAPGFRPALVNAGCTGAEADALISALDDVMDFRRCRPSHELVIERDLDGHLSRFEYRASSTQIYEAHLDDEGTLVGSQVEVPIERVRIRRGGTVQASLGRALERVGLGRSLVGVFIETFEREVSFNTHTRAGDTFRIIVDEERVDGEFLRYGSVHAVEVRGQRLGEHQAFWYAVREGNGDFYDATGRAVHGGWLRTPLRYDHISSEFDPRRMHPILRRIVPHNGVDYAAGSGTPVWAAADGSVSFIGPRGANGNLVSLRHANGYETHYAHLSRFASGLSRGDAVTQRQVIGFVGSTGRSTGPHLHFGLKRNGRFVDPQEELNGPGRMMPGGHLGRYRRLARELQAELAQISVTPAPVPPPAEPTPGEGGDEPEPMD
;
A
#
# COMPACT_ATOMS: atom_id res chain seq x y z
N MET A 1 46.04 8.70 -50.68
CA MET A 1 45.57 9.60 -49.65
C MET A 1 44.08 9.50 -49.66
N SER A 2 43.55 8.61 -48.82
CA SER A 2 42.11 8.33 -48.70
C SER A 2 41.75 8.62 -47.27
N GLU A 3 40.98 9.67 -47.06
CA GLU A 3 40.41 10.04 -45.75
C GLU A 3 39.25 9.10 -45.42
N ALA A 4 39.29 8.47 -44.27
CA ALA A 4 38.21 7.71 -43.67
C ALA A 4 37.23 8.67 -42.96
N PRO A 5 35.91 8.36 -42.96
CA PRO A 5 34.95 9.23 -42.26
C PRO A 5 34.94 8.98 -40.74
N ASP A 6 34.84 10.07 -40.05
CA ASP A 6 34.75 10.23 -38.60
C ASP A 6 33.46 9.59 -38.04
N ASP A 7 33.62 8.59 -37.16
CA ASP A 7 32.54 7.93 -36.42
C ASP A 7 32.09 8.83 -35.27
N GLY A 8 31.09 9.67 -35.53
CA GLY A 8 30.42 10.48 -34.53
C GLY A 8 29.65 9.65 -33.50
N ALA A 9 30.29 9.29 -32.39
CA ALA A 9 29.68 8.71 -31.25
C ALA A 9 28.59 9.63 -30.64
N VAL A 10 27.33 9.32 -30.90
CA VAL A 10 26.18 9.98 -30.27
C VAL A 10 26.18 9.63 -28.79
N LYS A 11 26.62 10.56 -27.95
CA LYS A 11 26.49 10.48 -26.50
C LYS A 11 25.00 10.52 -26.15
N HIS A 12 24.41 9.36 -25.86
CA HIS A 12 23.10 9.27 -25.26
C HIS A 12 23.14 9.90 -23.86
N ARG A 13 22.52 11.06 -23.73
CA ARG A 13 22.20 11.65 -22.44
C ARG A 13 21.09 10.81 -21.80
N PRO A 14 21.24 10.27 -20.59
CA PRO A 14 20.17 9.53 -19.94
C PRO A 14 18.99 10.45 -19.65
N LEU A 15 17.79 10.02 -20.03
CA LEU A 15 16.53 10.69 -19.67
C LEU A 15 16.31 10.52 -18.16
N PRO A 16 15.78 11.54 -17.46
CA PRO A 16 15.50 11.41 -16.04
C PRO A 16 14.41 10.34 -15.81
N SER A 17 14.72 9.34 -14.99
CA SER A 17 13.78 8.32 -14.54
C SER A 17 12.82 8.94 -13.53
N VAL A 18 11.53 8.97 -13.86
CA VAL A 18 10.46 9.33 -12.93
C VAL A 18 9.74 8.06 -12.51
N GLY A 19 10.00 7.61 -11.29
CA GLY A 19 9.35 6.45 -10.70
C GLY A 19 8.06 6.81 -9.98
N ILE A 20 7.14 5.85 -9.86
CA ILE A 20 6.03 5.92 -8.92
C ILE A 20 6.64 5.75 -7.52
N PRO A 21 6.50 6.70 -6.58
CA PRO A 21 6.89 6.43 -5.21
C PRO A 21 5.89 5.44 -4.61
N LEU A 22 6.30 4.19 -4.48
CA LEU A 22 5.63 3.24 -3.59
C LEU A 22 5.90 3.71 -2.16
N LEU A 23 4.97 4.54 -1.64
CA LEU A 23 4.78 4.90 -0.22
C LEU A 23 6.05 4.87 0.67
N ARG A 24 6.80 5.97 0.65
CA ARG A 24 7.54 6.50 1.81
C ARG A 24 8.36 7.71 1.37
N ASP A 25 7.83 8.92 1.57
CA ASP A 25 8.63 10.11 1.87
C ASP A 25 7.70 11.31 2.15
N GLU A 26 7.07 11.29 3.30
CA GLU A 26 6.48 12.49 3.90
C GLU A 26 7.18 12.80 5.23
N VAL A 27 8.42 13.23 5.19
CA VAL A 27 9.05 13.92 6.33
C VAL A 27 10.13 14.91 5.87
N ARG A 28 9.81 15.83 4.96
CA ARG A 28 10.77 16.95 4.70
C ARG A 28 10.17 18.36 4.54
N ALA A 29 8.87 18.51 4.77
CA ALA A 29 8.23 19.84 4.60
C ALA A 29 7.83 20.56 5.90
N SER A 30 8.15 20.07 7.09
CA SER A 30 7.69 20.71 8.34
C SER A 30 8.75 21.47 9.17
N ARG A 31 9.98 21.59 8.71
CA ARG A 31 11.04 22.27 9.50
C ARG A 31 11.29 23.75 9.18
N MET A 32 10.57 24.38 8.25
CA MET A 32 10.81 25.78 7.91
C MET A 32 9.71 26.78 8.36
N ARG A 33 8.81 26.39 9.26
CA ARG A 33 7.76 27.30 9.79
C ARG A 33 7.69 27.41 11.31
N ARG A 34 8.74 27.10 12.06
CA ARG A 34 8.76 27.26 13.53
C ARG A 34 9.84 28.22 14.04
N LEU A 35 10.18 29.23 13.31
CA LEU A 35 11.15 30.25 13.77
C LEU A 35 10.66 31.69 13.56
N VAL A 36 9.35 31.94 13.66
CA VAL A 36 8.82 33.29 13.86
C VAL A 36 7.55 33.16 14.73
N GLY A 37 7.67 33.40 16.03
CA GLY A 37 6.48 33.45 16.89
C GLY A 37 6.71 33.23 18.38
N ALA A 38 7.83 33.62 18.90
CA ALA A 38 8.06 33.64 20.36
C ALA A 38 8.57 35.01 20.80
N VAL A 39 7.70 35.99 20.77
CA VAL A 39 7.74 37.17 21.67
C VAL A 39 6.35 37.81 21.61
N VAL A 40 5.78 38.08 22.77
CA VAL A 40 4.62 38.88 23.14
C VAL A 40 3.50 38.05 23.80
N GLY A 41 3.38 38.29 25.10
CA GLY A 41 2.13 38.22 25.82
C GLY A 41 2.06 37.24 26.97
N GLY A 42 2.81 37.49 28.03
CA GLY A 42 2.42 37.03 29.37
C GLY A 42 1.29 37.89 29.90
N LEU A 43 0.62 37.39 30.92
CA LEU A 43 -0.40 38.00 31.78
C LEU A 43 -1.87 37.93 31.30
N LEU A 44 -2.62 37.04 31.89
CA LEU A 44 -3.63 37.38 32.92
C LEU A 44 -4.22 36.11 33.52
N VAL A 45 -3.99 35.98 34.80
CA VAL A 45 -4.54 35.00 35.75
C VAL A 45 -5.79 35.58 36.35
N LEU A 46 -6.72 34.72 36.74
CA LEU A 46 -7.79 34.87 37.77
C LEU A 46 -9.20 35.29 37.33
N GLY A 47 -10.09 34.44 37.79
CA GLY A 47 -11.48 34.79 38.18
C GLY A 47 -12.50 33.85 37.56
N GLY A 48 -13.01 32.85 38.22
CA GLY A 48 -13.94 32.78 39.33
C GLY A 48 -15.14 31.97 38.86
N ILE A 49 -15.36 30.77 39.27
CA ILE A 49 -16.27 30.20 40.27
C ILE A 49 -17.78 30.59 40.10
N ILE A 50 -18.64 29.51 40.07
CA ILE A 50 -20.03 29.39 40.58
C ILE A 50 -21.18 29.76 39.65
N SER A 51 -22.01 28.80 39.29
CA SER A 51 -23.35 28.39 39.77
C SER A 51 -24.03 27.54 38.69
N ALA A 52 -24.36 26.32 38.89
CA ALA A 52 -25.40 25.63 39.68
C ALA A 52 -26.85 25.97 39.24
N PHE A 53 -27.59 24.90 38.97
CA PHE A 53 -29.03 24.71 38.98
C PHE A 53 -29.89 25.36 37.89
N ILE A 54 -30.62 24.51 37.14
CA ILE A 54 -32.08 24.31 37.23
C ILE A 54 -32.49 23.21 36.21
N VAL A 55 -33.11 22.17 36.77
CA VAL A 55 -34.02 21.25 36.07
C VAL A 55 -35.44 21.82 36.24
N PRO A 56 -36.36 21.67 35.27
CA PRO A 56 -37.57 20.89 35.56
C PRO A 56 -37.91 19.95 34.41
N GLU A 57 -38.11 18.71 34.69
CA GLU A 57 -39.34 17.92 34.97
C GLU A 57 -40.58 18.21 34.12
N LEU A 58 -41.14 17.08 33.70
CA LEU A 58 -42.54 16.72 33.41
C LEU A 58 -42.97 16.63 31.93
N TRP A 59 -43.38 15.46 31.67
CA TRP A 59 -44.64 14.85 31.17
C TRP A 59 -44.26 13.58 30.42
N GLY A 60 -44.55 12.37 30.81
CA GLY A 60 -45.81 11.80 31.22
C GLY A 60 -45.99 10.53 30.40
N LEU A 61 -45.82 9.35 30.99
CA LEU A 61 -46.17 8.04 30.42
C LEU A 61 -47.69 7.86 30.41
N PRO A 62 -48.24 6.96 29.54
CA PRO A 62 -48.79 5.75 30.14
C PRO A 62 -48.31 4.47 29.48
N SER A 63 -48.14 3.49 30.36
CA SER A 63 -48.11 2.07 30.11
C SER A 63 -49.46 1.59 29.65
N ASP A 64 -49.48 0.60 28.75
CA ASP A 64 -50.31 -0.60 28.84
C ASP A 64 -49.90 -1.59 27.77
N ALA A 65 -49.54 -2.78 28.26
CA ALA A 65 -49.39 -3.99 27.47
C ALA A 65 -50.77 -4.64 27.26
N PRO A 66 -50.99 -5.56 26.31
CA PRO A 66 -50.99 -6.94 26.77
C PRO A 66 -50.16 -7.90 25.91
N ALA A 67 -49.74 -8.93 26.60
CA ALA A 67 -49.17 -10.16 26.09
C ALA A 67 -50.19 -10.95 25.29
N ASP A 68 -49.78 -11.59 24.22
CA ASP A 68 -50.36 -12.81 23.72
C ASP A 68 -49.27 -13.84 23.40
N GLU A 69 -49.49 -15.00 23.96
CA GLU A 69 -48.69 -16.20 23.95
C GLU A 69 -48.82 -16.98 22.62
N ASP A 70 -47.82 -17.78 22.40
CA ASP A 70 -47.81 -19.07 21.73
C ASP A 70 -47.61 -19.14 20.21
N SER A 71 -46.40 -19.49 19.84
CA SER A 71 -46.19 -20.64 18.92
C SER A 71 -44.72 -21.11 19.00
N GLY A 72 -44.54 -22.32 19.51
CA GLY A 72 -43.27 -22.99 19.64
C GLY A 72 -42.63 -23.34 18.28
N ALA A 73 -41.39 -23.03 18.15
CA ALA A 73 -40.45 -23.68 17.24
C ALA A 73 -39.18 -24.01 18.03
N ALA A 74 -38.93 -25.29 18.16
CA ALA A 74 -37.80 -25.86 18.87
C ALA A 74 -36.49 -25.33 18.36
N ALA A 75 -35.76 -24.62 19.24
CA ALA A 75 -34.34 -24.32 19.04
C ALA A 75 -33.56 -25.60 19.36
N THR A 76 -32.92 -26.18 18.36
CA THR A 76 -31.87 -27.19 18.56
C THR A 76 -30.65 -26.52 19.11
N GLU A 77 -30.23 -26.87 20.30
CA GLU A 77 -28.98 -26.45 20.93
C GLU A 77 -27.77 -26.89 20.05
N PRO A 78 -26.73 -26.06 19.93
CA PRO A 78 -25.49 -26.48 19.31
C PRO A 78 -24.79 -27.55 20.21
N PRO A 79 -24.06 -28.52 19.62
CA PRO A 79 -23.37 -29.55 20.37
C PRO A 79 -22.26 -28.94 21.25
N PRO A 80 -21.97 -29.59 22.42
CA PRO A 80 -20.98 -29.11 23.37
C PRO A 80 -19.57 -29.17 22.79
N LEU A 81 -18.74 -28.14 23.09
CA LEU A 81 -17.35 -27.91 22.64
C LEU A 81 -16.33 -28.99 23.08
N SER A 82 -16.77 -30.14 23.63
CA SER A 82 -15.87 -31.19 24.11
C SER A 82 -15.53 -32.29 23.08
N GLU A 83 -16.05 -32.24 21.86
CA GLU A 83 -15.74 -33.21 20.80
C GLU A 83 -14.82 -32.73 19.69
N LEU A 84 -14.30 -31.48 19.76
CA LEU A 84 -13.39 -30.92 18.79
C LEU A 84 -11.91 -30.96 19.23
N ASP A 85 -11.62 -31.54 20.38
CA ASP A 85 -10.27 -31.52 20.99
C ASP A 85 -9.43 -32.79 20.75
N ALA A 86 -9.87 -33.69 19.87
CA ALA A 86 -9.20 -34.98 19.67
C ALA A 86 -8.42 -35.14 18.34
N SER A 87 -8.20 -34.10 17.55
CA SER A 87 -7.45 -34.21 16.27
C SER A 87 -6.34 -33.18 16.06
N LEU A 88 -5.91 -32.48 17.10
CA LEU A 88 -4.78 -31.53 17.04
C LEU A 88 -3.48 -32.03 17.69
N ASP A 89 -3.47 -33.27 18.20
CA ASP A 89 -2.33 -33.84 18.95
C ASP A 89 -1.31 -34.59 18.06
N SER A 90 -1.31 -34.37 16.75
CA SER A 90 -0.32 -34.96 15.82
C SER A 90 0.32 -34.00 14.85
N LEU A 91 0.43 -32.70 15.19
CA LEU A 91 1.38 -31.80 14.56
C LEU A 91 2.61 -31.76 15.48
N GLU A 92 3.62 -32.57 15.17
CA GLU A 92 4.95 -32.38 15.70
C GLU A 92 5.34 -30.93 15.43
N GLU A 93 5.55 -30.15 16.50
CA GLU A 93 6.18 -28.86 16.42
C GLU A 93 7.55 -29.08 15.76
N PRO A 94 7.91 -28.29 14.72
CA PRO A 94 9.26 -28.37 14.21
C PRO A 94 10.22 -28.05 15.37
N PRO A 95 11.39 -28.73 15.45
CA PRO A 95 12.34 -28.49 16.50
C PRO A 95 12.61 -26.99 16.60
N VAL A 96 12.46 -26.44 17.80
CA VAL A 96 12.87 -25.07 18.10
C VAL A 96 14.35 -25.05 17.79
N GLU A 97 14.71 -24.51 16.62
CA GLU A 97 16.11 -24.17 16.37
C GLU A 97 16.51 -23.23 17.50
N GLU A 98 17.41 -23.72 18.32
CA GLU A 98 18.12 -22.98 19.33
C GLU A 98 18.54 -21.67 18.67
N LEU A 99 18.03 -20.52 19.18
CA LEU A 99 18.46 -19.19 18.76
C LEU A 99 19.98 -19.16 18.98
N VAL A 100 20.70 -19.56 17.95
CA VAL A 100 22.14 -19.41 17.86
C VAL A 100 22.38 -17.93 18.02
N ASP A 101 23.10 -17.58 19.07
CA ASP A 101 23.56 -16.22 19.35
C ASP A 101 24.19 -15.70 18.06
N ALA A 102 23.47 -14.76 17.38
CA ALA A 102 23.85 -14.26 16.05
C ALA A 102 25.00 -13.27 16.19
N THR A 103 26.11 -13.80 16.72
CA THR A 103 27.38 -13.12 16.87
C THR A 103 28.28 -13.59 15.75
N GLU A 104 28.36 -12.87 14.66
CA GLU A 104 29.37 -13.06 13.64
C GLU A 104 30.58 -12.19 14.01
N GLU A 105 31.66 -12.83 14.50
CA GLU A 105 32.98 -12.22 14.56
C GLU A 105 33.73 -12.66 13.31
N GLN A 106 34.15 -11.72 12.49
CA GLN A 106 34.96 -11.96 11.29
C GLN A 106 36.28 -11.18 11.43
N GLU A 107 37.40 -11.80 11.06
CA GLU A 107 38.63 -11.04 10.80
C GLU A 107 38.37 -10.13 9.55
N LEU A 108 38.90 -8.91 9.57
CA LEU A 108 38.85 -8.04 8.40
C LEU A 108 39.65 -8.70 7.26
N ASP A 109 39.14 -8.53 6.02
CA ASP A 109 39.72 -9.16 4.81
C ASP A 109 41.19 -8.77 4.55
N ASP A 110 41.64 -7.65 5.13
CA ASP A 110 43.03 -7.14 5.08
C ASP A 110 43.90 -7.66 6.23
N GLY A 111 43.33 -8.39 7.19
CA GLY A 111 44.02 -8.87 8.37
C GLY A 111 44.41 -7.77 9.37
N GLU A 112 43.89 -6.57 9.23
CA GLU A 112 44.22 -5.40 10.05
C GLU A 112 43.28 -5.18 11.26
N GLY A 113 42.43 -6.15 11.60
CA GLY A 113 41.56 -6.02 12.76
C GLY A 113 40.40 -7.00 12.83
N THR A 114 39.39 -6.69 13.63
CA THR A 114 38.16 -7.50 13.81
C THR A 114 36.92 -6.71 13.51
N ARG A 115 35.92 -7.38 12.94
CA ARG A 115 34.58 -6.84 12.66
C ARG A 115 33.55 -7.68 13.37
N VAL A 116 32.68 -7.01 14.14
CA VAL A 116 31.63 -7.65 14.93
C VAL A 116 30.27 -7.05 14.52
N VAL A 117 29.32 -7.90 14.18
CA VAL A 117 27.92 -7.50 13.89
C VAL A 117 27.04 -7.94 15.04
N ARG A 118 26.24 -7.04 15.57
CA ARG A 118 25.31 -7.29 16.68
C ARG A 118 23.95 -6.69 16.38
N PRO A 119 22.84 -7.34 16.73
CA PRO A 119 21.53 -6.70 16.70
C PRO A 119 21.48 -5.59 17.77
N PHE A 120 20.72 -4.53 17.50
CA PHE A 120 20.42 -3.50 18.49
C PHE A 120 19.71 -4.11 19.71
N GLY A 121 18.86 -5.13 19.48
CA GLY A 121 18.16 -5.88 20.51
C GLY A 121 17.17 -5.02 21.34
N ASP A 122 16.75 -5.56 22.46
CA ASP A 122 15.78 -4.94 23.37
C ASP A 122 16.41 -3.94 24.35
N ALA A 123 17.53 -3.34 23.96
CA ALA A 123 18.21 -2.35 24.80
C ALA A 123 17.31 -1.13 25.04
N PRO A 124 17.25 -0.59 26.25
CA PRO A 124 16.38 0.54 26.59
C PRO A 124 16.79 1.88 25.96
N GLY A 125 17.87 1.89 25.17
CA GLY A 125 18.37 3.07 24.47
C GLY A 125 19.69 2.79 23.75
N PHE A 126 20.17 3.78 23.00
CA PHE A 126 21.32 3.64 22.13
C PHE A 126 22.62 3.34 22.90
N ARG A 127 22.88 4.09 23.99
CA ARG A 127 24.06 3.85 24.84
C ARG A 127 24.13 2.44 25.44
N PRO A 128 23.07 1.92 26.09
CA PRO A 128 23.04 0.53 26.53
C PRO A 128 23.26 -0.48 25.39
N ALA A 129 22.70 -0.24 24.20
CA ALA A 129 22.90 -1.12 23.06
C ALA A 129 24.39 -1.20 22.65
N LEU A 130 25.09 -0.07 22.58
CA LEU A 130 26.52 -0.02 22.30
C LEU A 130 27.35 -0.78 23.33
N VAL A 131 27.05 -0.61 24.63
CA VAL A 131 27.77 -1.33 25.70
C VAL A 131 27.51 -2.83 25.62
N ASN A 132 26.26 -3.25 25.37
CA ASN A 132 25.91 -4.66 25.17
C ASN A 132 26.60 -5.26 23.93
N ALA A 133 26.83 -4.44 22.90
CA ALA A 133 27.55 -4.83 21.69
C ALA A 133 29.09 -4.91 21.87
N GLY A 134 29.61 -4.54 23.04
CA GLY A 134 31.04 -4.64 23.37
C GLY A 134 31.80 -3.31 23.30
N CYS A 135 31.13 -2.16 23.21
CA CYS A 135 31.78 -0.86 23.36
C CYS A 135 32.02 -0.53 24.84
N THR A 136 33.15 0.08 25.14
CA THR A 136 33.38 0.70 26.45
C THR A 136 32.43 1.89 26.66
N GLY A 137 32.22 2.29 27.93
CA GLY A 137 31.38 3.46 28.19
C GLY A 137 31.88 4.76 27.52
N ALA A 138 33.19 4.92 27.41
CA ALA A 138 33.85 6.05 26.75
C ALA A 138 33.62 6.04 25.22
N GLU A 139 33.77 4.88 24.58
CA GLU A 139 33.47 4.71 23.14
C GLU A 139 32.01 4.98 22.86
N ALA A 140 31.08 4.47 23.68
CA ALA A 140 29.69 4.69 23.54
C ALA A 140 29.31 6.18 23.60
N ASP A 141 29.91 6.92 24.55
CA ASP A 141 29.67 8.37 24.68
C ASP A 141 30.26 9.15 23.49
N ALA A 142 31.45 8.75 23.01
CA ALA A 142 32.04 9.35 21.81
C ALA A 142 31.23 9.09 20.53
N LEU A 143 30.74 7.86 20.33
CA LEU A 143 29.88 7.49 19.22
C LEU A 143 28.55 8.26 19.22
N ILE A 144 27.93 8.41 20.39
CA ILE A 144 26.71 9.21 20.54
C ILE A 144 26.97 10.66 20.14
N SER A 145 28.10 11.24 20.63
CA SER A 145 28.45 12.62 20.28
C SER A 145 28.72 12.80 18.78
N ALA A 146 29.39 11.84 18.14
CA ALA A 146 29.67 11.87 16.71
C ALA A 146 28.40 11.77 15.84
N LEU A 147 27.40 11.01 16.29
CA LEU A 147 26.18 10.73 15.54
C LEU A 147 24.97 11.62 15.87
N ASP A 148 25.05 12.50 16.88
CA ASP A 148 23.90 13.29 17.37
C ASP A 148 23.30 14.22 16.31
N ASP A 149 24.14 14.78 15.45
CA ASP A 149 23.70 15.68 14.37
C ASP A 149 23.18 14.94 13.12
N VAL A 150 23.48 13.63 12.98
CA VAL A 150 23.19 12.87 11.75
C VAL A 150 22.08 11.85 11.91
N MET A 151 21.79 11.37 13.14
CA MET A 151 20.72 10.40 13.35
C MET A 151 19.80 10.74 14.52
N ASP A 152 18.56 10.25 14.47
CA ASP A 152 17.59 10.36 15.56
C ASP A 152 17.55 9.04 16.36
N PHE A 153 18.23 8.99 17.49
CA PHE A 153 18.33 7.79 18.35
C PHE A 153 16.99 7.24 18.84
N ARG A 154 15.91 8.05 18.82
CA ARG A 154 14.55 7.60 19.19
C ARG A 154 13.93 6.66 18.13
N ARG A 155 14.56 6.54 16.98
CA ARG A 155 14.11 5.69 15.87
C ARG A 155 14.79 4.33 15.83
N CYS A 156 15.68 4.05 16.76
CA CYS A 156 16.34 2.75 16.88
C CYS A 156 15.31 1.65 17.17
N ARG A 157 15.52 0.48 16.59
CA ARG A 157 14.64 -0.69 16.73
C ARG A 157 15.45 -1.94 17.00
N PRO A 158 14.89 -2.95 17.68
CA PRO A 158 15.55 -4.21 17.97
C PRO A 158 16.16 -4.93 16.76
N SER A 159 15.51 -4.81 15.60
CA SER A 159 15.94 -5.46 14.35
C SER A 159 17.04 -4.71 13.58
N HIS A 160 17.49 -3.55 14.09
CA HIS A 160 18.59 -2.81 13.48
C HIS A 160 19.93 -3.42 13.92
N GLU A 161 20.97 -3.19 13.14
CA GLU A 161 22.29 -3.77 13.38
C GLU A 161 23.31 -2.71 13.80
N LEU A 162 24.24 -3.14 14.66
CA LEU A 162 25.43 -2.41 15.06
C LEU A 162 26.64 -3.17 14.49
N VAL A 163 27.45 -2.49 13.69
CA VAL A 163 28.70 -3.03 13.17
C VAL A 163 29.86 -2.29 13.85
N ILE A 164 30.76 -3.02 14.49
CA ILE A 164 31.87 -2.47 15.23
C ILE A 164 33.16 -3.04 14.63
N GLU A 165 34.02 -2.18 14.14
CA GLU A 165 35.33 -2.54 13.61
C GLU A 165 36.40 -2.03 14.57
N ARG A 166 37.37 -2.90 14.88
CA ARG A 166 38.48 -2.63 15.75
C ARG A 166 39.79 -2.93 15.03
N ASP A 167 40.82 -2.11 15.28
CA ASP A 167 42.16 -2.35 14.80
C ASP A 167 42.84 -3.54 15.55
N LEU A 168 44.12 -3.86 15.20
CA LEU A 168 44.89 -4.93 15.81
C LEU A 168 45.15 -4.71 17.29
N ASP A 169 45.15 -3.48 17.75
CA ASP A 169 45.33 -3.11 19.15
C ASP A 169 44.00 -3.14 19.94
N GLY A 170 42.91 -3.47 19.27
CA GLY A 170 41.55 -3.53 19.83
C GLY A 170 40.84 -2.18 19.99
N HIS A 171 41.40 -1.10 19.44
CA HIS A 171 40.73 0.21 19.46
C HIS A 171 39.65 0.28 18.41
N LEU A 172 38.58 1.03 18.72
CA LEU A 172 37.49 1.31 17.80
C LEU A 172 38.03 2.11 16.60
N SER A 173 37.98 1.52 15.41
CA SER A 173 38.39 2.16 14.14
C SER A 173 37.19 2.69 13.34
N ARG A 174 36.09 1.93 13.32
CA ARG A 174 34.86 2.28 12.62
C ARG A 174 33.64 1.73 13.31
N PHE A 175 32.55 2.40 13.18
CA PHE A 175 31.23 1.98 13.66
C PHE A 175 30.18 2.25 12.59
N GLU A 176 29.24 1.30 12.39
CA GLU A 176 28.05 1.54 11.58
C GLU A 176 26.78 1.18 12.36
N TYR A 177 25.77 2.03 12.23
CA TYR A 177 24.42 1.72 12.62
C TYR A 177 23.57 1.52 11.37
N ARG A 178 23.08 0.31 11.16
CA ARG A 178 22.30 -0.10 10.00
C ARG A 178 20.83 -0.21 10.36
N ALA A 179 20.03 0.80 9.97
CA ALA A 179 18.59 0.77 10.10
C ALA A 179 17.90 0.03 8.94
N SER A 180 18.57 -0.07 7.80
CA SER A 180 18.19 -0.86 6.61
C SER A 180 19.41 -0.93 5.68
N SER A 181 19.32 -1.72 4.60
CA SER A 181 20.35 -1.77 3.55
C SER A 181 20.65 -0.42 2.86
N THR A 182 19.80 0.58 3.04
CA THR A 182 19.98 1.93 2.44
C THR A 182 20.05 3.06 3.45
N GLN A 183 19.89 2.76 4.72
CA GLN A 183 19.93 3.75 5.78
C GLN A 183 20.99 3.33 6.80
N ILE A 184 22.21 3.72 6.50
CA ILE A 184 23.42 3.39 7.27
C ILE A 184 24.00 4.71 7.77
N TYR A 185 24.32 4.75 9.05
CA TYR A 185 25.04 5.83 9.69
C TYR A 185 26.38 5.27 10.16
N GLU A 186 27.45 5.97 9.86
CA GLU A 186 28.81 5.56 10.26
C GLU A 186 29.45 6.60 11.15
N ALA A 187 30.37 6.14 11.97
CA ALA A 187 31.35 6.97 12.64
C ALA A 187 32.73 6.36 12.43
N HIS A 188 33.70 7.16 11.99
CA HIS A 188 35.08 6.76 11.75
C HIS A 188 36.03 7.82 12.29
N LEU A 189 37.27 7.42 12.51
CA LEU A 189 38.32 8.34 12.95
C LEU A 189 38.79 9.18 11.78
N ASP A 190 38.81 10.51 11.95
CA ASP A 190 39.46 11.43 11.00
C ASP A 190 40.99 11.43 11.14
N ASP A 191 41.67 12.22 10.33
CA ASP A 191 43.16 12.34 10.36
C ASP A 191 43.70 12.89 11.71
N GLU A 192 42.85 13.50 12.53
CA GLU A 192 43.17 14.03 13.86
C GLU A 192 42.86 13.03 14.98
N GLY A 193 42.33 11.83 14.64
CA GLY A 193 41.92 10.78 15.59
C GLY A 193 40.60 11.07 16.32
N THR A 194 39.76 11.97 15.78
CA THR A 194 38.47 12.28 16.32
C THR A 194 37.38 11.47 15.58
N LEU A 195 36.40 10.92 16.31
CA LEU A 195 35.24 10.24 15.69
C LEU A 195 34.32 11.26 15.02
N VAL A 196 34.14 11.09 13.71
CA VAL A 196 33.22 11.92 12.87
C VAL A 196 32.10 11.03 12.36
N GLY A 197 30.87 11.47 12.60
CA GLY A 197 29.66 10.77 12.14
C GLY A 197 29.15 11.30 10.81
N SER A 198 28.69 10.37 9.94
CA SER A 198 28.05 10.69 8.68
C SER A 198 26.95 9.68 8.32
N GLN A 199 26.07 10.07 7.40
CA GLN A 199 25.15 9.12 6.78
C GLN A 199 25.78 8.62 5.48
N VAL A 200 25.87 7.30 5.33
CA VAL A 200 26.43 6.66 4.14
C VAL A 200 25.47 6.82 2.96
N GLU A 201 25.95 7.31 1.85
CA GLU A 201 25.22 7.31 0.58
C GLU A 201 25.38 5.93 -0.07
N VAL A 202 24.36 5.06 0.10
CA VAL A 202 24.37 3.72 -0.50
C VAL A 202 23.96 3.82 -1.96
N PRO A 203 24.79 3.37 -2.91
CA PRO A 203 24.45 3.40 -4.33
C PRO A 203 23.33 2.39 -4.62
N ILE A 204 22.23 2.88 -5.23
CA ILE A 204 21.12 2.05 -5.66
C ILE A 204 21.22 1.82 -7.16
N GLU A 205 21.47 0.59 -7.55
CA GLU A 205 21.45 0.16 -8.93
C GLU A 205 20.01 -0.04 -9.40
N ARG A 206 19.66 0.45 -10.60
CA ARG A 206 18.35 0.22 -11.25
C ARG A 206 18.50 -0.67 -12.45
N VAL A 207 17.89 -1.85 -12.38
CA VAL A 207 17.94 -2.85 -13.43
C VAL A 207 16.55 -3.03 -14.02
N ARG A 208 16.37 -2.71 -15.31
CA ARG A 208 15.12 -2.97 -16.02
C ARG A 208 14.98 -4.44 -16.31
N ILE A 209 13.96 -5.06 -15.73
CA ILE A 209 13.63 -6.46 -15.99
C ILE A 209 12.37 -6.60 -16.83
N ARG A 210 12.30 -7.69 -17.57
CA ARG A 210 11.20 -8.07 -18.46
C ARG A 210 10.77 -9.47 -18.07
N ARG A 211 9.52 -9.64 -17.69
CA ARG A 211 8.97 -10.93 -17.26
C ARG A 211 7.60 -11.16 -17.87
N GLY A 212 7.30 -12.41 -18.15
CA GLY A 212 5.99 -12.84 -18.60
C GLY A 212 5.69 -14.25 -18.14
N GLY A 213 4.42 -14.57 -18.03
CA GLY A 213 4.01 -15.89 -17.56
C GLY A 213 2.55 -16.19 -17.86
N THR A 214 2.18 -17.45 -17.59
CA THR A 214 0.82 -17.96 -17.75
C THR A 214 0.18 -18.19 -16.39
N VAL A 215 -1.05 -17.72 -16.22
CA VAL A 215 -1.86 -17.95 -15.04
C VAL A 215 -2.37 -19.39 -15.05
N GLN A 216 -2.21 -20.11 -13.95
CA GLN A 216 -2.80 -21.43 -13.74
C GLN A 216 -3.91 -21.39 -12.69
N ALA A 217 -3.66 -20.77 -11.54
CA ALA A 217 -4.60 -20.65 -10.43
C ALA A 217 -4.92 -19.19 -10.09
N SER A 218 -3.88 -18.35 -9.93
CA SER A 218 -4.02 -16.92 -9.65
C SER A 218 -2.86 -16.13 -10.24
N LEU A 219 -3.09 -14.84 -10.49
CA LEU A 219 -2.06 -13.92 -10.97
C LEU A 219 -0.86 -13.86 -9.99
N GLY A 220 -1.12 -13.83 -8.68
CA GLY A 220 -0.05 -13.75 -7.68
C GLY A 220 0.90 -14.94 -7.75
N ARG A 221 0.36 -16.18 -7.82
CA ARG A 221 1.19 -17.38 -7.99
C ARG A 221 1.89 -17.43 -9.34
N ALA A 222 1.30 -16.83 -10.37
CA ALA A 222 1.92 -16.76 -11.70
C ALA A 222 3.11 -15.80 -11.71
N LEU A 223 3.03 -14.68 -11.00
CA LEU A 223 4.13 -13.74 -10.81
C LEU A 223 5.30 -14.40 -10.05
N GLU A 224 5.02 -15.07 -8.92
CA GLU A 224 6.04 -15.78 -8.14
C GLU A 224 6.81 -16.82 -8.96
N ARG A 225 6.12 -17.56 -9.84
CA ARG A 225 6.78 -18.55 -10.72
C ARG A 225 7.79 -17.97 -11.71
N VAL A 226 7.66 -16.69 -12.03
CA VAL A 226 8.62 -16.00 -12.91
C VAL A 226 9.59 -15.12 -12.15
N GLY A 227 9.68 -15.32 -10.81
CA GLY A 227 10.60 -14.59 -9.92
C GLY A 227 10.14 -13.18 -9.57
N LEU A 228 8.84 -12.89 -9.62
CA LEU A 228 8.28 -11.59 -9.27
C LEU A 228 7.51 -11.66 -7.95
N GLY A 229 7.64 -10.63 -7.14
CA GLY A 229 6.93 -10.51 -5.87
C GLY A 229 5.42 -10.23 -6.03
N ARG A 230 4.64 -10.68 -5.04
CA ARG A 230 3.18 -10.46 -4.99
C ARG A 230 2.78 -8.99 -4.94
N SER A 231 3.66 -8.10 -4.53
CA SER A 231 3.42 -6.65 -4.51
C SER A 231 3.02 -6.10 -5.90
N LEU A 232 3.50 -6.74 -6.98
CA LEU A 232 3.15 -6.36 -8.35
C LEU A 232 1.71 -6.76 -8.76
N VAL A 233 1.03 -7.65 -8.03
CA VAL A 233 -0.39 -7.96 -8.27
C VAL A 233 -1.24 -6.70 -8.21
N GLY A 234 -0.96 -5.84 -7.23
CA GLY A 234 -1.63 -4.56 -7.08
C GLY A 234 -1.54 -3.71 -8.35
N VAL A 235 -0.37 -3.67 -8.98
CA VAL A 235 -0.14 -2.89 -10.21
C VAL A 235 -1.07 -3.34 -11.35
N PHE A 236 -1.21 -4.65 -11.58
CA PHE A 236 -2.11 -5.17 -12.62
C PHE A 236 -3.57 -4.87 -12.31
N ILE A 237 -4.00 -5.15 -11.08
CA ILE A 237 -5.38 -4.89 -10.65
C ILE A 237 -5.68 -3.41 -10.81
N GLU A 238 -4.83 -2.57 -10.26
CA GLU A 238 -4.97 -1.13 -10.27
C GLU A 238 -4.98 -0.54 -11.68
N THR A 239 -4.12 -1.06 -12.57
CA THR A 239 -4.04 -0.59 -13.95
C THR A 239 -5.29 -0.93 -14.75
N PHE A 240 -5.85 -2.13 -14.59
CA PHE A 240 -6.94 -2.62 -15.45
C PHE A 240 -8.27 -2.78 -14.73
N GLU A 241 -8.43 -2.32 -13.45
CA GLU A 241 -9.66 -2.51 -12.65
C GLU A 241 -10.94 -2.06 -13.36
N ARG A 242 -10.83 -1.12 -14.28
CA ARG A 242 -11.96 -0.60 -15.03
C ARG A 242 -12.41 -1.54 -16.14
N GLU A 243 -11.48 -2.26 -16.75
CA GLU A 243 -11.71 -3.08 -17.93
C GLU A 243 -11.82 -4.56 -17.57
N VAL A 244 -11.16 -4.95 -16.46
CA VAL A 244 -10.99 -6.33 -16.06
C VAL A 244 -11.30 -6.53 -14.57
N SER A 245 -12.16 -7.47 -14.27
CA SER A 245 -12.30 -8.01 -12.91
C SER A 245 -11.43 -9.26 -12.78
N PHE A 246 -10.24 -9.13 -12.22
CA PHE A 246 -9.30 -10.26 -12.08
C PHE A 246 -9.89 -11.41 -11.28
N ASN A 247 -10.77 -11.14 -10.31
CA ASN A 247 -11.40 -12.20 -9.50
C ASN A 247 -12.38 -13.06 -10.31
N THR A 248 -13.07 -12.49 -11.30
CA THR A 248 -14.12 -13.17 -12.05
C THR A 248 -13.75 -13.52 -13.49
N HIS A 249 -12.81 -12.80 -14.09
CA HIS A 249 -12.43 -12.98 -15.49
C HIS A 249 -11.18 -13.85 -15.66
N THR A 250 -10.28 -13.92 -14.68
CA THR A 250 -9.04 -14.70 -14.76
C THR A 250 -9.30 -16.19 -14.89
N ARG A 251 -8.62 -16.85 -15.84
CA ARG A 251 -8.71 -18.29 -16.11
C ARG A 251 -7.31 -18.89 -16.27
N ALA A 252 -7.21 -20.19 -16.09
CA ALA A 252 -6.02 -20.93 -16.48
C ALA A 252 -5.77 -20.76 -17.97
N GLY A 253 -4.52 -20.47 -18.34
CA GLY A 253 -4.12 -20.18 -19.72
C GLY A 253 -4.02 -18.68 -20.04
N ASP A 254 -4.60 -17.80 -19.23
CA ASP A 254 -4.37 -16.36 -19.38
C ASP A 254 -2.89 -16.02 -19.20
N THR A 255 -2.44 -14.97 -19.86
CA THR A 255 -1.03 -14.57 -19.86
C THR A 255 -0.87 -13.14 -19.39
N PHE A 256 0.30 -12.85 -18.86
CA PHE A 256 0.71 -11.49 -18.53
C PHE A 256 2.14 -11.21 -18.98
N ARG A 257 2.46 -9.94 -19.15
CA ARG A 257 3.82 -9.41 -19.34
C ARG A 257 3.98 -8.12 -18.57
N ILE A 258 5.20 -7.86 -18.10
CA ILE A 258 5.54 -6.64 -17.35
C ILE A 258 6.96 -6.21 -17.68
N ILE A 259 7.16 -4.89 -17.76
CA ILE A 259 8.45 -4.23 -17.81
C ILE A 259 8.53 -3.34 -16.56
N VAL A 260 9.46 -3.65 -15.66
CA VAL A 260 9.60 -2.98 -14.36
C VAL A 260 11.07 -2.81 -14.00
N ASP A 261 11.42 -1.76 -13.29
CA ASP A 261 12.76 -1.57 -12.74
C ASP A 261 12.84 -2.27 -11.37
N GLU A 262 13.90 -3.05 -11.15
CA GLU A 262 14.33 -3.50 -9.83
C GLU A 262 15.36 -2.51 -9.30
N GLU A 263 15.22 -2.07 -8.08
CA GLU A 263 16.24 -1.36 -7.34
C GLU A 263 17.02 -2.38 -6.50
N ARG A 264 18.34 -2.34 -6.60
CA ARG A 264 19.29 -3.26 -5.96
C ARG A 264 20.36 -2.50 -5.20
N VAL A 265 20.84 -3.10 -4.13
CA VAL A 265 22.01 -2.65 -3.39
C VAL A 265 22.99 -3.83 -3.36
N ASP A 266 24.23 -3.62 -3.77
CA ASP A 266 25.26 -4.66 -3.85
C ASP A 266 24.82 -5.93 -4.62
N GLY A 267 23.98 -5.73 -5.66
CA GLY A 267 23.41 -6.80 -6.47
C GLY A 267 22.15 -7.47 -5.87
N GLU A 268 21.87 -7.26 -4.60
CA GLU A 268 20.71 -7.83 -3.91
C GLU A 268 19.44 -7.01 -4.15
N PHE A 269 18.30 -7.71 -4.28
CA PHE A 269 17.01 -7.09 -4.51
C PHE A 269 16.58 -6.24 -3.31
N LEU A 270 16.37 -4.94 -3.54
CA LEU A 270 15.84 -4.03 -2.53
C LEU A 270 14.31 -3.89 -2.66
N ARG A 271 13.84 -3.51 -3.84
CA ARG A 271 12.41 -3.28 -4.13
C ARG A 271 12.18 -3.13 -5.63
N TYR A 272 10.90 -3.13 -6.02
CA TYR A 272 10.53 -2.69 -7.35
C TYR A 272 10.47 -1.16 -7.41
N GLY A 273 11.04 -0.61 -8.46
CA GLY A 273 10.97 0.81 -8.81
C GLY A 273 9.83 1.11 -9.76
N SER A 274 10.15 1.77 -10.89
CA SER A 274 9.15 2.17 -11.89
C SER A 274 8.61 0.99 -12.70
N VAL A 275 7.28 0.90 -12.83
CA VAL A 275 6.65 0.02 -13.81
C VAL A 275 6.45 0.80 -15.11
N HIS A 276 7.01 0.31 -16.21
CA HIS A 276 6.97 0.99 -17.52
C HIS A 276 5.82 0.53 -18.40
N ALA A 277 5.52 -0.78 -18.38
CA ALA A 277 4.47 -1.37 -19.19
C ALA A 277 3.92 -2.63 -18.53
N VAL A 278 2.63 -2.85 -18.69
CA VAL A 278 1.91 -4.06 -18.28
C VAL A 278 0.99 -4.53 -19.41
N GLU A 279 0.87 -5.84 -19.55
CA GLU A 279 -0.03 -6.49 -20.49
C GLU A 279 -0.73 -7.68 -19.82
N VAL A 280 -2.00 -7.85 -20.11
CA VAL A 280 -2.75 -9.08 -19.82
C VAL A 280 -3.50 -9.53 -21.06
N ARG A 281 -3.55 -10.85 -21.27
CA ARG A 281 -4.29 -11.47 -22.37
C ARG A 281 -5.00 -12.73 -21.88
N GLY A 282 -6.26 -12.88 -22.24
CA GLY A 282 -7.03 -14.06 -21.92
C GLY A 282 -8.37 -14.08 -22.62
N GLN A 283 -8.99 -15.26 -22.67
CA GLN A 283 -10.25 -15.44 -23.38
C GLN A 283 -11.39 -14.58 -22.78
N ARG A 284 -11.43 -14.44 -21.45
CA ARG A 284 -12.40 -13.59 -20.74
C ARG A 284 -11.81 -12.27 -20.28
N LEU A 285 -10.49 -12.22 -20.08
CA LEU A 285 -9.79 -10.98 -19.75
C LEU A 285 -9.79 -10.00 -20.92
N GLY A 286 -9.80 -10.50 -22.17
CA GLY A 286 -9.48 -9.67 -23.33
C GLY A 286 -7.97 -9.49 -23.50
N GLU A 287 -7.60 -8.49 -24.29
CA GLU A 287 -6.21 -8.06 -24.50
C GLU A 287 -6.08 -6.60 -24.08
N HIS A 288 -5.32 -6.36 -23.03
CA HIS A 288 -5.12 -5.04 -22.47
C HIS A 288 -3.64 -4.76 -22.28
N GLN A 289 -3.22 -3.57 -22.72
CA GLN A 289 -1.85 -3.07 -22.58
C GLN A 289 -1.91 -1.66 -21.99
N ALA A 290 -1.00 -1.35 -21.09
CA ALA A 290 -0.87 -0.03 -20.52
C ALA A 290 0.60 0.35 -20.37
N PHE A 291 0.91 1.63 -20.66
CA PHE A 291 2.25 2.18 -20.69
C PHE A 291 2.30 3.41 -19.79
N TRP A 292 3.27 3.44 -18.89
CA TRP A 292 3.46 4.55 -17.97
C TRP A 292 4.02 5.77 -18.68
N TYR A 293 3.43 6.92 -18.40
CA TYR A 293 3.94 8.21 -18.89
C TYR A 293 3.67 9.33 -17.89
N ALA A 294 4.73 10.10 -17.56
CA ALA A 294 4.62 11.29 -16.73
C ALA A 294 4.41 12.54 -17.62
N VAL A 295 3.24 13.15 -17.48
CA VAL A 295 2.92 14.45 -18.13
C VAL A 295 3.66 15.59 -17.45
N ARG A 296 3.89 15.48 -16.14
CA ARG A 296 4.70 16.39 -15.32
C ARG A 296 5.56 15.56 -14.38
N GLU A 297 6.65 16.14 -13.91
CA GLU A 297 7.48 15.49 -12.89
C GLU A 297 6.63 15.14 -11.66
N GLY A 298 6.71 13.89 -11.20
CA GLY A 298 5.91 13.38 -10.09
C GLY A 298 4.42 13.08 -10.37
N ASN A 299 3.92 13.38 -11.59
CA ASN A 299 2.52 13.15 -11.96
C ASN A 299 2.44 12.39 -13.29
N GLY A 300 2.46 11.07 -13.20
CA GLY A 300 2.31 10.14 -14.33
C GLY A 300 1.10 9.23 -14.15
N ASP A 301 0.71 8.57 -15.25
CA ASP A 301 -0.40 7.64 -15.28
C ASP A 301 -0.14 6.55 -16.34
N PHE A 302 -0.93 5.48 -16.29
CA PHE A 302 -0.97 4.48 -17.33
C PHE A 302 -1.94 4.86 -18.44
N TYR A 303 -1.46 4.80 -19.67
CA TYR A 303 -2.22 5.09 -20.87
C TYR A 303 -2.21 3.89 -21.83
N ASP A 304 -3.29 3.70 -22.59
CA ASP A 304 -3.34 2.76 -23.68
C ASP A 304 -2.49 3.22 -24.90
N ALA A 305 -2.31 2.39 -25.91
CA ALA A 305 -1.52 2.71 -27.10
C ALA A 305 -2.01 3.96 -27.85
N THR A 306 -3.25 4.39 -27.66
CA THR A 306 -3.82 5.59 -28.29
C THR A 306 -3.48 6.87 -27.55
N GLY A 307 -3.09 6.78 -26.28
CA GLY A 307 -2.84 7.87 -25.36
C GLY A 307 -4.04 8.23 -24.51
N ARG A 308 -4.98 7.32 -24.34
CA ARG A 308 -6.10 7.42 -23.42
C ARG A 308 -5.69 6.82 -22.07
N ALA A 309 -5.90 7.52 -20.97
CA ALA A 309 -5.65 7.01 -19.64
C ALA A 309 -6.47 5.73 -19.39
N VAL A 310 -5.81 4.67 -18.96
CA VAL A 310 -6.47 3.39 -18.64
C VAL A 310 -7.32 3.53 -17.39
N HIS A 311 -6.83 4.25 -16.40
CA HIS A 311 -7.68 4.74 -15.31
C HIS A 311 -8.46 5.95 -15.83
N GLY A 312 -9.74 6.04 -15.50
CA GLY A 312 -10.54 7.23 -15.84
C GLY A 312 -10.10 8.53 -15.15
N GLY A 313 -8.92 8.56 -14.50
CA GLY A 313 -8.48 9.61 -13.59
C GLY A 313 -9.19 9.57 -12.25
N TRP A 314 -9.91 8.48 -11.99
CA TRP A 314 -10.72 8.25 -10.81
C TRP A 314 -10.58 6.81 -10.35
N LEU A 315 -10.45 6.58 -9.04
CA LEU A 315 -10.71 5.25 -8.48
C LEU A 315 -12.21 4.98 -8.57
N ARG A 316 -12.56 3.88 -9.18
CA ARG A 316 -13.93 3.40 -9.26
C ARG A 316 -14.49 3.06 -7.88
N THR A 317 -13.63 2.50 -7.03
CA THR A 317 -13.91 2.14 -5.65
C THR A 317 -12.82 2.68 -4.74
N PRO A 318 -13.15 3.57 -3.78
CA PRO A 318 -12.15 4.21 -2.94
C PRO A 318 -11.75 3.37 -1.70
N LEU A 319 -11.98 2.07 -1.73
CA LEU A 319 -11.59 1.13 -0.68
C LEU A 319 -11.62 -0.32 -1.20
N ARG A 320 -11.06 -1.25 -0.43
CA ARG A 320 -11.37 -2.69 -0.57
C ARG A 320 -12.67 -2.98 0.15
N TYR A 321 -13.61 -3.65 -0.51
CA TYR A 321 -14.95 -3.91 0.02
C TYR A 321 -15.37 -5.36 -0.25
N ASP A 322 -16.34 -5.84 0.52
CA ASP A 322 -16.88 -7.19 0.39
C ASP A 322 -17.96 -7.24 -0.72
N HIS A 323 -18.95 -6.34 -0.63
CA HIS A 323 -20.03 -6.20 -1.61
C HIS A 323 -20.63 -4.78 -1.54
N ILE A 324 -21.42 -4.43 -2.56
CA ILE A 324 -22.23 -3.22 -2.54
C ILE A 324 -23.53 -3.54 -1.80
N SER A 325 -23.74 -2.88 -0.66
CA SER A 325 -24.93 -3.08 0.17
C SER A 325 -26.11 -2.20 -0.24
N SER A 326 -25.85 -1.05 -0.91
CA SER A 326 -26.90 -0.18 -1.45
C SER A 326 -26.35 0.64 -2.63
N GLU A 327 -27.05 0.62 -3.72
CA GLU A 327 -26.70 1.40 -4.91
C GLU A 327 -27.23 2.84 -4.82
N PHE A 328 -26.72 3.71 -5.72
CA PHE A 328 -27.23 5.06 -5.92
C PHE A 328 -28.68 5.00 -6.41
N ASP A 329 -29.60 5.66 -5.70
CA ASP A 329 -31.00 5.78 -6.13
C ASP A 329 -31.60 7.14 -5.72
N PRO A 330 -31.68 8.10 -6.64
CA PRO A 330 -32.21 9.44 -6.35
C PRO A 330 -33.70 9.44 -6.05
N ARG A 331 -34.41 8.33 -6.29
CA ARG A 331 -35.87 8.21 -6.08
C ARG A 331 -36.24 7.06 -5.15
N ARG A 332 -35.30 6.62 -4.31
CA ARG A 332 -35.48 5.50 -3.37
C ARG A 332 -36.73 5.72 -2.51
N MET A 333 -37.71 4.83 -2.62
CA MET A 333 -38.86 4.81 -1.74
C MET A 333 -38.48 4.24 -0.38
N HIS A 334 -38.61 5.03 0.67
CA HIS A 334 -38.33 4.56 2.03
C HIS A 334 -39.44 3.61 2.49
N PRO A 335 -39.12 2.35 2.87
CA PRO A 335 -40.14 1.31 3.10
C PRO A 335 -41.10 1.66 4.24
N ILE A 336 -40.59 2.30 5.29
CA ILE A 336 -41.39 2.67 6.48
C ILE A 336 -42.10 4.01 6.27
N LEU A 337 -41.36 5.02 5.79
CA LEU A 337 -41.89 6.39 5.67
C LEU A 337 -42.76 6.60 4.46
N ARG A 338 -42.82 5.66 3.50
CA ARG A 338 -43.58 5.70 2.23
C ARG A 338 -43.43 7.03 1.48
N ARG A 339 -42.23 7.62 1.58
CA ARG A 339 -41.83 8.83 0.85
C ARG A 339 -40.47 8.64 0.20
N ILE A 340 -40.18 9.44 -0.81
CA ILE A 340 -38.88 9.44 -1.47
C ILE A 340 -37.84 9.97 -0.48
N VAL A 341 -36.82 9.14 -0.19
CA VAL A 341 -35.61 9.50 0.56
C VAL A 341 -34.42 9.09 -0.31
N PRO A 342 -33.85 10.03 -1.06
CA PRO A 342 -32.79 9.74 -2.01
C PRO A 342 -31.61 9.08 -1.34
N HIS A 343 -31.01 8.10 -2.01
CA HIS A 343 -29.68 7.56 -1.70
C HIS A 343 -28.67 8.19 -2.65
N ASN A 344 -27.95 9.20 -2.17
CA ASN A 344 -27.08 10.07 -2.96
C ASN A 344 -25.63 9.56 -3.06
N GLY A 345 -25.44 8.25 -3.03
CA GLY A 345 -24.14 7.59 -3.13
C GLY A 345 -24.29 6.10 -3.24
N VAL A 346 -23.17 5.40 -3.19
CA VAL A 346 -23.08 3.93 -3.14
C VAL A 346 -22.56 3.54 -1.78
N ASP A 347 -23.17 2.54 -1.16
CA ASP A 347 -22.75 1.99 0.12
C ASP A 347 -21.91 0.72 -0.12
N TYR A 348 -20.63 0.79 0.22
CA TYR A 348 -19.69 -0.32 0.13
C TYR A 348 -19.52 -0.97 1.51
N ALA A 349 -20.01 -2.20 1.68
CA ALA A 349 -19.83 -3.00 2.88
C ALA A 349 -18.36 -3.37 3.04
N ALA A 350 -17.78 -3.06 4.19
CA ALA A 350 -16.39 -3.39 4.52
C ALA A 350 -16.19 -3.36 6.03
N GLY A 351 -15.25 -4.13 6.53
CA GLY A 351 -14.94 -4.16 7.97
C GLY A 351 -14.54 -2.79 8.53
N SER A 352 -14.93 -2.51 9.78
CA SER A 352 -14.51 -1.27 10.45
C SER A 352 -12.99 -1.18 10.52
N GLY A 353 -12.43 0.00 10.20
CA GLY A 353 -10.99 0.21 10.13
C GLY A 353 -10.35 -0.04 8.76
N THR A 354 -11.10 -0.52 7.77
CA THR A 354 -10.62 -0.62 6.38
C THR A 354 -10.21 0.76 5.87
N PRO A 355 -9.00 0.92 5.27
CA PRO A 355 -8.55 2.19 4.73
C PRO A 355 -9.46 2.69 3.60
N VAL A 356 -9.77 3.98 3.64
CA VAL A 356 -10.52 4.71 2.60
C VAL A 356 -9.59 5.67 1.90
N TRP A 357 -9.56 5.63 0.57
CA TRP A 357 -8.67 6.41 -0.27
C TRP A 357 -9.38 7.57 -0.97
N ALA A 358 -8.63 8.63 -1.28
CA ALA A 358 -9.08 9.66 -2.19
C ALA A 358 -9.31 9.08 -3.59
N ALA A 359 -10.50 9.25 -4.13
CA ALA A 359 -10.86 8.69 -5.45
C ALA A 359 -10.11 9.36 -6.61
N ALA A 360 -9.64 10.60 -6.43
CA ALA A 360 -8.82 11.34 -7.40
C ALA A 360 -8.02 12.43 -6.67
N ASP A 361 -7.07 13.03 -7.38
CA ASP A 361 -6.37 14.23 -6.92
C ASP A 361 -7.36 15.35 -6.60
N GLY A 362 -7.11 16.08 -5.52
CA GLY A 362 -8.01 17.14 -5.10
C GLY A 362 -7.54 17.89 -3.88
N SER A 363 -8.49 18.55 -3.22
CA SER A 363 -8.26 19.23 -1.95
C SER A 363 -9.41 18.97 -0.98
N VAL A 364 -9.10 18.86 0.32
CA VAL A 364 -10.09 18.65 1.37
C VAL A 364 -10.98 19.89 1.50
N SER A 365 -12.23 19.76 1.08
CA SER A 365 -13.23 20.82 1.22
C SER A 365 -13.93 20.80 2.57
N PHE A 366 -14.06 19.61 3.18
CA PHE A 366 -14.64 19.40 4.49
C PHE A 366 -14.04 18.17 5.18
N ILE A 367 -13.83 18.24 6.49
CA ILE A 367 -13.47 17.12 7.35
C ILE A 367 -14.08 17.35 8.74
N GLY A 368 -14.82 16.37 9.26
CA GLY A 368 -15.45 16.44 10.57
C GLY A 368 -16.79 15.71 10.67
N PRO A 369 -17.45 15.71 11.82
CA PRO A 369 -18.78 15.15 12.01
C PRO A 369 -19.83 16.01 11.28
N ARG A 370 -20.81 15.35 10.61
CA ARG A 370 -21.86 16.03 9.84
C ARG A 370 -23.20 15.30 9.89
N GLY A 371 -23.89 15.41 10.98
CA GLY A 371 -25.27 14.91 11.15
C GLY A 371 -25.42 13.43 10.77
N ALA A 372 -26.34 13.13 9.86
CA ALA A 372 -26.62 11.77 9.42
C ALA A 372 -25.42 11.08 8.74
N ASN A 373 -24.49 11.82 8.16
CA ASN A 373 -23.29 11.27 7.52
C ASN A 373 -22.22 10.81 8.51
N GLY A 374 -22.40 11.07 9.82
CA GLY A 374 -21.37 10.77 10.80
C GLY A 374 -20.07 11.53 10.51
N ASN A 375 -18.93 10.88 10.66
CA ASN A 375 -17.64 11.42 10.27
C ASN A 375 -17.52 11.43 8.75
N LEU A 376 -17.32 12.62 8.19
CA LEU A 376 -17.31 12.89 6.77
C LEU A 376 -16.00 13.55 6.33
N VAL A 377 -15.41 13.05 5.26
CA VAL A 377 -14.43 13.79 4.44
C VAL A 377 -15.10 14.13 3.12
N SER A 378 -14.93 15.37 2.65
CA SER A 378 -15.32 15.77 1.29
C SER A 378 -14.11 16.35 0.58
N LEU A 379 -13.91 15.93 -0.66
CA LEU A 379 -12.83 16.41 -1.51
C LEU A 379 -13.40 17.17 -2.70
N ARG A 380 -12.76 18.28 -3.04
CA ARG A 380 -13.04 19.02 -4.28
C ARG A 380 -11.97 18.67 -5.30
N HIS A 381 -12.42 18.34 -6.50
CA HIS A 381 -11.59 17.94 -7.61
C HIS A 381 -11.69 18.92 -8.77
N ALA A 382 -10.91 18.70 -9.81
CA ALA A 382 -11.00 19.46 -11.05
C ALA A 382 -12.37 19.25 -11.73
N ASN A 383 -12.73 20.17 -12.64
CA ASN A 383 -13.94 20.09 -13.50
C ASN A 383 -15.28 20.00 -12.74
N GLY A 384 -15.37 20.61 -11.55
CA GLY A 384 -16.61 20.73 -10.79
C GLY A 384 -17.07 19.45 -10.07
N TYR A 385 -16.16 18.49 -9.91
CA TYR A 385 -16.44 17.29 -9.13
C TYR A 385 -16.16 17.49 -7.64
N GLU A 386 -16.96 16.82 -6.81
CA GLU A 386 -16.77 16.73 -5.36
C GLU A 386 -17.15 15.32 -4.90
N THR A 387 -16.26 14.67 -4.14
CA THR A 387 -16.50 13.34 -3.54
C THR A 387 -16.74 13.46 -2.04
N HIS A 388 -17.60 12.58 -1.53
CA HIS A 388 -18.00 12.51 -0.13
C HIS A 388 -17.76 11.10 0.39
N TYR A 389 -17.08 11.01 1.55
CA TYR A 389 -16.73 9.76 2.23
C TYR A 389 -17.29 9.80 3.64
N ALA A 390 -18.42 9.13 3.86
CA ALA A 390 -19.19 9.23 5.10
C ALA A 390 -19.10 7.94 5.94
N HIS A 391 -19.66 8.01 7.17
CA HIS A 391 -19.70 6.97 8.18
C HIS A 391 -18.33 6.50 8.67
N LEU A 392 -17.28 7.32 8.51
CA LEU A 392 -15.90 6.98 8.89
C LEU A 392 -15.78 6.76 10.40
N SER A 393 -14.95 5.79 10.82
CA SER A 393 -14.58 5.60 12.23
C SER A 393 -13.61 6.68 12.71
N ARG A 394 -12.63 7.03 11.86
CA ARG A 394 -11.62 8.07 12.11
C ARG A 394 -11.08 8.63 10.81
N PHE A 395 -10.48 9.80 10.88
CA PHE A 395 -9.79 10.44 9.77
C PHE A 395 -8.33 9.98 9.70
N ALA A 396 -7.68 10.16 8.56
CA ALA A 396 -6.24 9.99 8.45
C ALA A 396 -5.51 11.01 9.32
N SER A 397 -4.41 10.59 9.95
CA SER A 397 -3.61 11.47 10.82
C SER A 397 -3.03 12.64 10.03
N GLY A 398 -3.14 13.85 10.57
CA GLY A 398 -2.61 15.07 9.97
C GLY A 398 -3.44 15.64 8.82
N LEU A 399 -4.54 15.00 8.42
CA LEU A 399 -5.40 15.51 7.35
C LEU A 399 -6.29 16.65 7.87
N SER A 400 -6.28 17.78 7.17
CA SER A 400 -6.99 19.00 7.53
C SER A 400 -7.70 19.61 6.31
N ARG A 401 -8.69 20.48 6.58
CA ARG A 401 -9.38 21.23 5.53
C ARG A 401 -8.39 22.14 4.79
N GLY A 402 -8.44 22.08 3.46
CA GLY A 402 -7.56 22.84 2.57
C GLY A 402 -6.35 22.05 2.07
N ASP A 403 -6.03 20.90 2.70
CA ASP A 403 -4.90 20.08 2.27
C ASP A 403 -5.12 19.52 0.87
N ALA A 404 -4.04 19.51 0.09
CA ALA A 404 -4.01 18.78 -1.17
C ALA A 404 -3.92 17.28 -0.87
N VAL A 405 -4.66 16.48 -1.61
CA VAL A 405 -4.62 15.02 -1.58
C VAL A 405 -4.36 14.48 -2.98
N THR A 406 -3.61 13.38 -3.04
CA THR A 406 -3.40 12.64 -4.28
C THR A 406 -4.35 11.46 -4.35
N GLN A 407 -4.65 10.99 -5.56
CA GLN A 407 -5.40 9.75 -5.76
C GLN A 407 -4.77 8.61 -4.95
N ARG A 408 -5.59 7.76 -4.29
CA ARG A 408 -5.18 6.65 -3.41
C ARG A 408 -4.55 7.07 -2.07
N GLN A 409 -4.38 8.32 -1.80
CA GLN A 409 -4.00 8.75 -0.46
C GLN A 409 -5.08 8.30 0.55
N VAL A 410 -4.65 7.68 1.66
CA VAL A 410 -5.58 7.32 2.75
C VAL A 410 -6.10 8.62 3.39
N ILE A 411 -7.42 8.78 3.40
CA ILE A 411 -8.10 9.96 3.95
C ILE A 411 -8.93 9.66 5.20
N GLY A 412 -9.17 8.37 5.48
CA GLY A 412 -9.94 7.92 6.64
C GLY A 412 -10.08 6.41 6.66
N PHE A 413 -10.94 5.92 7.53
CA PHE A 413 -11.15 4.50 7.76
C PHE A 413 -12.64 4.21 7.92
N VAL A 414 -13.10 3.09 7.35
CA VAL A 414 -14.49 2.64 7.45
C VAL A 414 -14.96 2.57 8.90
N GLY A 415 -16.19 2.95 9.13
CA GLY A 415 -16.86 2.89 10.41
C GLY A 415 -18.37 2.70 10.26
N SER A 416 -19.11 3.09 11.31
CA SER A 416 -20.56 3.07 11.35
C SER A 416 -21.09 4.29 12.12
N THR A 417 -20.46 5.46 11.92
CA THR A 417 -20.85 6.70 12.61
C THR A 417 -22.03 7.37 11.91
N GLY A 418 -22.81 8.17 12.67
CA GLY A 418 -24.02 8.83 12.14
C GLY A 418 -25.18 7.85 11.96
N ARG A 419 -25.98 8.02 10.89
CA ARG A 419 -27.13 7.16 10.58
C ARG A 419 -26.68 5.96 9.73
N SER A 420 -26.18 4.95 10.36
CA SER A 420 -25.66 3.73 9.76
C SER A 420 -26.18 2.51 10.51
N THR A 421 -26.46 1.42 9.80
CA THR A 421 -26.93 0.15 10.37
C THR A 421 -25.81 -0.87 10.60
N GLY A 422 -24.60 -0.59 10.08
CA GLY A 422 -23.43 -1.47 10.19
C GLY A 422 -22.21 -0.85 9.51
N PRO A 423 -21.02 -1.44 9.65
CA PRO A 423 -19.82 -0.91 9.04
C PRO A 423 -19.91 -0.87 7.51
N HIS A 424 -19.79 0.31 6.92
CA HIS A 424 -19.73 0.54 5.47
C HIS A 424 -19.16 1.92 5.17
N LEU A 425 -18.72 2.13 3.95
CA LEU A 425 -18.44 3.45 3.39
C LEU A 425 -19.64 3.90 2.55
N HIS A 426 -20.23 5.04 2.88
CA HIS A 426 -21.10 5.75 1.96
C HIS A 426 -20.25 6.67 1.07
N PHE A 427 -20.20 6.39 -0.23
CA PHE A 427 -19.43 7.13 -1.22
C PHE A 427 -20.37 7.92 -2.15
N GLY A 428 -20.38 9.23 -2.01
CA GLY A 428 -21.16 10.14 -2.82
C GLY A 428 -20.30 10.90 -3.83
N LEU A 429 -20.82 11.11 -5.04
CA LEU A 429 -20.20 11.91 -6.08
C LEU A 429 -21.12 13.04 -6.50
N LYS A 430 -20.58 14.25 -6.55
CA LYS A 430 -21.26 15.40 -7.17
C LYS A 430 -20.53 15.86 -8.41
N ARG A 431 -21.30 16.27 -9.40
CA ARG A 431 -20.82 16.99 -10.57
C ARG A 431 -21.60 18.30 -10.69
N ASN A 432 -20.88 19.43 -10.67
CA ASN A 432 -21.47 20.77 -10.71
C ASN A 432 -22.57 20.96 -9.63
N GLY A 433 -22.33 20.47 -8.41
CA GLY A 433 -23.22 20.61 -7.26
C GLY A 433 -24.40 19.62 -7.19
N ARG A 434 -24.61 18.76 -8.20
CA ARG A 434 -25.66 17.73 -8.21
C ARG A 434 -25.06 16.34 -7.97
N PHE A 435 -25.72 15.53 -7.15
CA PHE A 435 -25.35 14.15 -6.99
C PHE A 435 -25.61 13.36 -8.27
N VAL A 436 -24.65 12.53 -8.64
CA VAL A 436 -24.65 11.62 -9.79
C VAL A 436 -24.28 10.23 -9.32
N ASP A 437 -24.64 9.21 -10.10
CA ASP A 437 -24.24 7.85 -9.82
C ASP A 437 -22.71 7.70 -9.96
N PRO A 438 -21.97 7.39 -8.86
CA PRO A 438 -20.53 7.21 -8.94
C PRO A 438 -20.15 6.08 -9.89
N GLN A 439 -20.94 5.02 -9.96
CA GLN A 439 -20.63 3.85 -10.79
C GLN A 439 -20.75 4.16 -12.29
N GLU A 440 -21.76 4.93 -12.68
CA GLU A 440 -21.93 5.35 -14.06
C GLU A 440 -20.93 6.46 -14.45
N GLU A 441 -20.80 7.49 -13.62
CA GLU A 441 -20.00 8.68 -13.93
C GLU A 441 -18.49 8.37 -13.98
N LEU A 442 -17.99 7.51 -13.08
CA LEU A 442 -16.59 7.13 -13.03
C LEU A 442 -16.22 6.03 -14.05
N ASN A 443 -17.20 5.41 -14.68
CA ASN A 443 -17.01 4.47 -15.80
C ASN A 443 -16.77 5.16 -17.14
N GLY A 444 -16.84 6.49 -17.22
CA GLY A 444 -16.58 7.24 -18.43
C GLY A 444 -15.20 6.91 -19.05
N PRO A 445 -15.00 7.04 -20.37
CA PRO A 445 -13.72 6.75 -21.00
C PRO A 445 -12.62 7.60 -20.39
N GLY A 446 -11.46 7.00 -20.16
CA GLY A 446 -10.28 7.68 -19.65
C GLY A 446 -9.93 8.94 -20.44
N ARG A 447 -9.32 9.91 -19.81
CA ARG A 447 -8.95 11.17 -20.46
C ARG A 447 -7.90 10.93 -21.53
N MET A 448 -8.03 11.61 -22.66
CA MET A 448 -6.94 11.67 -23.64
C MET A 448 -5.81 12.50 -23.07
N MET A 449 -4.60 12.04 -23.28
CA MET A 449 -3.37 12.76 -22.97
C MET A 449 -3.36 14.15 -23.63
N PRO A 450 -2.84 15.19 -22.96
CA PRO A 450 -2.70 16.51 -23.54
C PRO A 450 -1.95 16.46 -24.88
N GLY A 451 -2.45 17.15 -25.90
CA GLY A 451 -1.96 17.05 -27.27
C GLY A 451 -0.45 17.32 -27.44
N GLY A 452 0.14 18.21 -26.62
CA GLY A 452 1.58 18.49 -26.62
C GLY A 452 2.47 17.30 -26.22
N HIS A 453 1.92 16.29 -25.53
CA HIS A 453 2.64 15.09 -25.12
C HIS A 453 2.39 13.88 -26.02
N LEU A 454 1.28 13.85 -26.75
CA LEU A 454 0.78 12.69 -27.47
C LEU A 454 1.80 12.12 -28.48
N GLY A 455 2.53 12.97 -29.20
CA GLY A 455 3.52 12.53 -30.18
C GLY A 455 4.72 11.81 -29.55
N ARG A 456 5.20 12.33 -28.41
CA ARG A 456 6.30 11.74 -27.63
C ARG A 456 5.85 10.45 -26.97
N TYR A 457 4.66 10.47 -26.38
CA TYR A 457 4.05 9.28 -25.77
C TYR A 457 3.90 8.13 -26.77
N ARG A 458 3.32 8.38 -27.94
CA ARG A 458 3.12 7.32 -28.96
C ARG A 458 4.42 6.69 -29.46
N ARG A 459 5.54 7.40 -29.43
CA ARG A 459 6.85 6.81 -29.68
C ARG A 459 7.23 5.84 -28.58
N LEU A 460 7.19 6.29 -27.32
CA LEU A 460 7.47 5.46 -26.13
C LEU A 460 6.56 4.23 -26.08
N ALA A 461 5.26 4.41 -26.28
CA ALA A 461 4.32 3.29 -26.26
C ALA A 461 4.64 2.22 -27.32
N ARG A 462 5.04 2.63 -28.54
CA ARG A 462 5.47 1.68 -29.60
C ARG A 462 6.76 0.95 -29.22
N GLU A 463 7.72 1.64 -28.61
CA GLU A 463 8.96 1.04 -28.14
C GLU A 463 8.67 -0.01 -27.05
N LEU A 464 7.90 0.36 -26.03
CA LEU A 464 7.50 -0.55 -24.95
C LEU A 464 6.62 -1.70 -25.44
N GLN A 465 5.74 -1.48 -26.42
CA GLN A 465 4.92 -2.50 -27.03
C GLN A 465 5.79 -3.52 -27.78
N ALA A 466 6.81 -3.07 -28.51
CA ALA A 466 7.77 -3.94 -29.17
C ALA A 466 8.59 -4.75 -28.13
N GLU A 467 8.99 -4.12 -27.02
CA GLU A 467 9.66 -4.83 -25.92
C GLU A 467 8.74 -5.88 -25.25
N LEU A 468 7.47 -5.55 -24.98
CA LEU A 468 6.49 -6.53 -24.46
C LEU A 468 6.33 -7.73 -25.38
N ALA A 469 6.27 -7.50 -26.71
CA ALA A 469 6.11 -8.56 -27.70
C ALA A 469 7.28 -9.56 -27.70
N GLN A 470 8.48 -9.13 -27.31
CA GLN A 470 9.68 -9.98 -27.22
C GLN A 470 9.73 -10.83 -25.94
N ILE A 471 8.88 -10.53 -24.95
CA ILE A 471 8.87 -11.28 -23.70
C ILE A 471 8.22 -12.64 -23.94
N SER A 472 9.00 -13.70 -23.76
CA SER A 472 8.49 -15.07 -23.80
C SER A 472 7.51 -15.31 -22.65
N VAL A 473 6.39 -15.94 -22.95
CA VAL A 473 5.44 -16.40 -21.95
C VAL A 473 5.68 -17.88 -21.73
N THR A 474 6.02 -18.28 -20.51
CA THR A 474 6.18 -19.68 -20.16
C THR A 474 4.83 -20.38 -20.33
N PRO A 475 4.71 -21.38 -21.23
CA PRO A 475 3.46 -22.11 -21.40
C PRO A 475 3.03 -22.76 -20.07
N ALA A 476 1.71 -22.81 -19.81
CA ALA A 476 1.22 -23.64 -18.72
C ALA A 476 1.62 -25.11 -19.01
N PRO A 477 2.13 -25.87 -18.03
CA PRO A 477 2.29 -27.30 -18.22
C PRO A 477 0.93 -27.87 -18.63
N VAL A 478 0.94 -28.59 -19.74
CA VAL A 478 -0.26 -29.31 -20.22
C VAL A 478 -0.60 -30.33 -19.12
N PRO A 479 -1.78 -30.29 -18.50
CA PRO A 479 -2.15 -31.33 -17.56
C PRO A 479 -2.05 -32.67 -18.26
N PRO A 480 -1.52 -33.72 -17.61
CA PRO A 480 -1.51 -35.07 -18.21
C PRO A 480 -2.95 -35.42 -18.61
N PRO A 481 -3.11 -36.14 -19.75
CA PRO A 481 -4.43 -36.59 -20.16
C PRO A 481 -5.08 -37.32 -18.97
N ALA A 482 -6.32 -36.97 -18.66
CA ALA A 482 -7.06 -37.63 -17.59
C ALA A 482 -7.00 -39.14 -17.85
N GLU A 483 -6.53 -39.91 -16.89
CA GLU A 483 -6.57 -41.36 -16.98
C GLU A 483 -8.04 -41.75 -17.18
N PRO A 484 -8.34 -42.65 -18.13
CA PRO A 484 -9.71 -43.09 -18.34
C PRO A 484 -10.19 -43.70 -17.03
N THR A 485 -11.26 -43.16 -16.51
CA THR A 485 -11.97 -43.71 -15.34
C THR A 485 -12.21 -45.20 -15.59
N PRO A 486 -11.79 -46.15 -14.73
CA PRO A 486 -12.11 -47.54 -14.91
C PRO A 486 -13.63 -47.67 -15.05
N GLY A 487 -14.08 -48.16 -16.21
CA GLY A 487 -15.49 -48.30 -16.48
C GLY A 487 -16.16 -49.12 -15.37
N GLU A 488 -17.26 -48.59 -14.84
CA GLU A 488 -18.24 -49.38 -14.10
C GLU A 488 -18.55 -50.62 -14.97
N GLY A 489 -18.18 -51.78 -14.42
CA GLY A 489 -18.42 -53.06 -15.07
C GLY A 489 -19.92 -53.20 -15.39
N GLY A 490 -20.21 -53.30 -16.66
CA GLY A 490 -21.55 -53.61 -17.12
C GLY A 490 -22.01 -54.92 -16.50
N ASP A 491 -23.13 -54.86 -15.80
CA ASP A 491 -23.93 -56.07 -15.46
C ASP A 491 -24.26 -56.84 -16.73
N GLU A 492 -23.62 -57.99 -16.92
CA GLU A 492 -24.08 -58.96 -17.88
C GLU A 492 -25.42 -59.51 -17.39
N PRO A 493 -26.47 -59.55 -18.19
CA PRO A 493 -27.72 -60.19 -17.82
C PRO A 493 -27.52 -61.72 -17.78
N GLU A 494 -27.85 -62.33 -16.65
CA GLU A 494 -27.94 -63.79 -16.49
C GLU A 494 -28.91 -64.38 -17.52
N PRO A 495 -28.57 -65.53 -18.11
CA PRO A 495 -29.50 -66.25 -18.97
C PRO A 495 -30.60 -66.92 -18.14
N MET A 496 -31.85 -66.60 -18.45
CA MET A 496 -33.00 -67.33 -17.93
C MET A 496 -33.12 -68.67 -18.62
N ASP A 497 -33.13 -69.75 -17.86
CA ASP A 497 -33.71 -71.09 -18.20
C ASP A 497 -35.17 -71.11 -17.76
#